data_bc25cec1b692b43b8951e4bb918748d0
#
_entry.id   bc25cec1b692b43b8951e4bb918748d0
#
_cell.length_a   1.000
_cell.length_b   1.000
_cell.length_c   1.000
_cell.angle_alpha   90.00
_cell.angle_beta   90.00
_cell.angle_gamma   90.00
#
_symmetry.space_group_name_H-M   'P 1'
#
loop_
_entity.id
_entity.type
_entity.pdbx_description
1 polymer ?
#
loop_
_entity_poly.entity_id
_entity_poly.type
_entity_poly.pdbx_seq_one_letter_code
_entity_poly.pdbx_strand_id
1 'polypeptide(L)'
;MFRVRAQIDCDRIPGGYTGKGVTAAILDTGIALHPDFEGRVDHFGDFLHRREKPYDDAGHGTHVAGILAGSGEVSTGKYRGIAPECRLVVGKVLDQRGEGSVDAMLKGLAWVREHQREWKISLLNISVGIGKIRWDADMEKLIRAVEELWLRGVVVVAAAGNAGPLPGSMSALGLSGKVITVGCHEGGYFGNRGSLCENYSGRSSDGAAVHKPDVVAPGTDIISCDYHVRRTIRGWQYPYVQKSGTSMAAPIVSGAAALYLQKNKNARPEDVKRSMLLSATDLKRPWTEQGWGMINVRRMLEK
;
A
#
# COMPACT_ATOMS: atom_id res chain seq x y z
N MET A 1 -4.57 6.32 12.18
CA MET A 1 -4.42 7.14 10.94
C MET A 1 -4.24 8.64 11.21
N PHE A 2 -4.85 9.25 12.22
CA PHE A 2 -4.67 10.68 12.52
C PHE A 2 -3.18 11.10 12.63
N ARG A 3 -2.40 10.36 13.44
CA ARG A 3 -0.95 10.57 13.58
C ARG A 3 -0.22 10.48 12.22
N VAL A 4 -0.52 9.44 11.44
CA VAL A 4 0.12 9.19 10.14
C VAL A 4 -0.08 10.36 9.20
N ARG A 5 -1.32 10.83 9.06
CA ARG A 5 -1.64 11.96 8.17
C ARG A 5 -0.90 13.24 8.56
N ALA A 6 -0.76 13.48 9.86
CA ALA A 6 0.03 14.62 10.37
C ALA A 6 1.52 14.48 10.04
N GLN A 7 2.11 13.26 10.21
CA GLN A 7 3.53 13.01 9.93
C GLN A 7 3.92 13.19 8.45
N ILE A 8 2.99 12.91 7.53
CA ILE A 8 3.22 13.03 6.07
C ILE A 8 2.62 14.30 5.46
N ASP A 9 2.22 15.28 6.29
CA ASP A 9 1.56 16.54 5.87
C ASP A 9 0.30 16.33 5.00
N CYS A 10 -0.51 15.30 5.30
CA CYS A 10 -1.70 14.96 4.52
C CYS A 10 -2.95 15.75 4.96
N ASP A 11 -2.99 16.30 6.17
CA ASP A 11 -4.16 17.04 6.68
C ASP A 11 -4.20 18.51 6.23
N ARG A 12 -3.13 19.01 5.61
CA ARG A 12 -2.98 20.41 5.20
C ARG A 12 -2.80 20.56 3.69
N ILE A 13 -3.46 19.69 2.91
CA ILE A 13 -3.34 19.70 1.46
C ILE A 13 -4.28 20.76 0.85
N PRO A 14 -3.79 21.62 -0.03
CA PRO A 14 -4.65 22.52 -0.82
C PRO A 14 -5.57 21.72 -1.74
N GLY A 15 -6.80 22.18 -1.96
CA GLY A 15 -7.71 21.63 -2.95
C GLY A 15 -8.59 20.46 -2.51
N GLY A 16 -8.47 19.98 -1.25
CA GLY A 16 -9.41 19.00 -0.69
C GLY A 16 -9.42 17.65 -1.41
N TYR A 17 -8.27 17.18 -1.90
CA TYR A 17 -8.17 15.89 -2.60
C TYR A 17 -8.47 14.72 -1.66
N THR A 18 -9.25 13.76 -2.15
CA THR A 18 -9.78 12.60 -1.40
C THR A 18 -9.58 11.27 -2.12
N GLY A 19 -8.96 11.28 -3.30
CA GLY A 19 -8.85 10.13 -4.19
C GLY A 19 -10.10 9.90 -5.06
N LYS A 20 -11.04 10.85 -5.09
CA LYS A 20 -12.27 10.77 -5.88
C LYS A 20 -11.98 10.59 -7.36
N GLY A 21 -12.60 9.59 -7.97
CA GLY A 21 -12.43 9.26 -9.39
C GLY A 21 -11.19 8.41 -9.69
N VAL A 22 -10.47 7.95 -8.65
CA VAL A 22 -9.35 7.01 -8.77
C VAL A 22 -9.81 5.63 -8.32
N THR A 23 -9.46 4.59 -9.09
CA THR A 23 -9.67 3.18 -8.73
C THR A 23 -8.33 2.54 -8.40
N ALA A 24 -8.23 1.99 -7.18
CA ALA A 24 -7.08 1.25 -6.71
C ALA A 24 -7.38 -0.25 -6.64
N ALA A 25 -6.51 -1.06 -7.23
CA ALA A 25 -6.49 -2.50 -7.00
C ALA A 25 -5.66 -2.82 -5.75
N ILE A 26 -6.06 -3.84 -5.00
CA ILE A 26 -5.34 -4.39 -3.86
C ILE A 26 -5.27 -5.90 -4.04
N LEU A 27 -4.06 -6.48 -4.06
CA LEU A 27 -3.84 -7.92 -4.05
C LEU A 27 -3.34 -8.32 -2.66
N ASP A 28 -4.21 -9.02 -1.88
CA ASP A 28 -3.95 -9.29 -0.46
C ASP A 28 -4.79 -10.49 0.05
N THR A 29 -5.13 -10.55 1.33
CA THR A 29 -5.95 -11.62 1.98
C THR A 29 -7.45 -11.51 1.69
N GLY A 30 -7.89 -10.47 0.98
CA GLY A 30 -9.31 -10.19 0.73
C GLY A 30 -9.75 -8.87 1.34
N ILE A 31 -11.07 -8.70 1.50
CA ILE A 31 -11.68 -7.53 2.12
C ILE A 31 -12.98 -7.90 2.83
N ALA A 32 -13.15 -7.47 4.07
CA ALA A 32 -14.40 -7.56 4.79
C ALA A 32 -15.33 -6.38 4.42
N LEU A 33 -16.64 -6.60 4.54
CA LEU A 33 -17.66 -5.56 4.34
C LEU A 33 -17.67 -4.60 5.54
N HIS A 34 -16.66 -3.77 5.63
CA HIS A 34 -16.54 -2.75 6.67
C HIS A 34 -17.31 -1.48 6.27
N PRO A 35 -18.02 -0.80 7.19
CA PRO A 35 -18.78 0.42 6.88
C PRO A 35 -17.95 1.52 6.22
N ASP A 36 -16.68 1.64 6.60
CA ASP A 36 -15.76 2.61 6.00
C ASP A 36 -15.51 2.39 4.50
N PHE A 37 -15.99 1.28 3.92
CA PHE A 37 -15.90 1.01 2.48
C PHE A 37 -17.25 1.04 1.77
N GLU A 38 -18.34 1.40 2.45
CA GLU A 38 -19.68 1.32 1.89
C GLU A 38 -19.78 1.96 0.50
N GLY A 39 -20.29 1.18 -0.46
CA GLY A 39 -20.47 1.59 -1.85
C GLY A 39 -19.19 1.84 -2.67
N ARG A 40 -17.99 1.45 -2.16
CA ARG A 40 -16.71 1.74 -2.83
C ARG A 40 -15.83 0.52 -3.11
N VAL A 41 -16.28 -0.68 -2.79
CA VAL A 41 -15.68 -1.95 -3.27
C VAL A 41 -16.44 -2.36 -4.53
N ASP A 42 -15.84 -2.10 -5.71
CA ASP A 42 -16.51 -2.31 -6.98
C ASP A 42 -16.45 -3.76 -7.47
N HIS A 43 -15.26 -4.37 -7.30
CA HIS A 43 -15.01 -5.72 -7.78
C HIS A 43 -14.18 -6.50 -6.76
N PHE A 44 -14.48 -7.80 -6.69
CA PHE A 44 -13.75 -8.75 -5.86
C PHE A 44 -13.44 -10.01 -6.68
N GLY A 45 -12.22 -10.54 -6.53
CA GLY A 45 -11.80 -11.81 -7.11
C GLY A 45 -11.09 -12.68 -6.08
N ASP A 46 -11.45 -13.98 -6.02
CA ASP A 46 -10.80 -14.97 -5.15
C ASP A 46 -10.02 -15.97 -6.00
N PHE A 47 -8.68 -15.89 -5.93
CA PHE A 47 -7.76 -16.74 -6.71
C PHE A 47 -7.33 -18.01 -5.97
N LEU A 48 -7.89 -18.25 -4.79
CA LEU A 48 -7.63 -19.43 -3.96
C LEU A 48 -8.81 -20.40 -3.95
N HIS A 49 -10.01 -19.90 -3.65
CA HIS A 49 -11.21 -20.71 -3.41
C HIS A 49 -12.36 -20.42 -4.38
N ARG A 50 -12.19 -19.40 -5.27
CA ARG A 50 -13.18 -18.98 -6.28
C ARG A 50 -14.52 -18.56 -5.70
N ARG A 51 -14.52 -17.96 -4.48
CA ARG A 51 -15.75 -17.39 -3.89
C ARG A 51 -16.07 -16.06 -4.56
N GLU A 52 -17.34 -15.82 -4.83
CA GLU A 52 -17.81 -14.61 -5.54
C GLU A 52 -17.99 -13.40 -4.61
N LYS A 53 -18.36 -13.66 -3.34
CA LYS A 53 -18.65 -12.58 -2.38
C LYS A 53 -17.38 -12.13 -1.67
N PRO A 54 -17.19 -10.81 -1.47
CA PRO A 54 -16.07 -10.30 -0.69
C PRO A 54 -16.00 -10.89 0.72
N TYR A 55 -14.82 -11.32 1.10
CA TYR A 55 -14.49 -11.77 2.45
C TYR A 55 -12.99 -11.60 2.72
N ASP A 56 -12.65 -11.56 4.00
CA ASP A 56 -11.26 -11.60 4.48
C ASP A 56 -11.24 -12.50 5.72
N ASP A 57 -10.42 -13.53 5.71
CA ASP A 57 -10.29 -14.51 6.79
C ASP A 57 -8.97 -14.39 7.56
N ALA A 58 -8.16 -13.37 7.24
CA ALA A 58 -6.91 -13.00 7.91
C ALA A 58 -6.90 -11.56 8.43
N GLY A 59 -7.68 -10.67 7.79
CA GLY A 59 -7.83 -9.27 8.16
C GLY A 59 -6.67 -8.36 7.76
N HIS A 60 -5.69 -8.86 7.00
CA HIS A 60 -4.58 -8.04 6.53
C HIS A 60 -5.03 -7.12 5.39
N GLY A 61 -5.70 -7.66 4.36
CA GLY A 61 -6.21 -6.89 3.23
C GLY A 61 -7.25 -5.83 3.63
N THR A 62 -8.14 -6.16 4.57
CA THR A 62 -9.09 -5.19 5.14
C THR A 62 -8.37 -4.03 5.83
N HIS A 63 -7.32 -4.30 6.58
CA HIS A 63 -6.51 -3.30 7.25
C HIS A 63 -5.78 -2.40 6.24
N VAL A 64 -5.15 -3.00 5.23
CA VAL A 64 -4.48 -2.31 4.10
C VAL A 64 -5.46 -1.41 3.35
N ALA A 65 -6.65 -1.92 3.00
CA ALA A 65 -7.70 -1.15 2.34
C ALA A 65 -8.15 0.05 3.18
N GLY A 66 -8.27 -0.12 4.50
CA GLY A 66 -8.62 0.96 5.41
C GLY A 66 -7.58 2.07 5.49
N ILE A 67 -6.29 1.74 5.45
CA ILE A 67 -5.20 2.72 5.38
C ILE A 67 -5.27 3.52 4.08
N LEU A 68 -5.48 2.85 2.95
CA LEU A 68 -5.58 3.50 1.65
C LEU A 68 -6.85 4.34 1.55
N ALA A 69 -8.03 3.73 1.79
CA ALA A 69 -9.31 4.26 1.35
C ALA A 69 -10.44 4.22 2.41
N GLY A 70 -10.18 3.89 3.66
CA GLY A 70 -11.21 3.94 4.71
C GLY A 70 -11.80 5.35 4.86
N SER A 71 -13.13 5.49 4.87
CA SER A 71 -13.80 6.78 5.06
C SER A 71 -13.58 7.33 6.47
N GLY A 72 -13.36 6.45 7.45
CA GLY A 72 -13.29 6.79 8.86
C GLY A 72 -14.66 7.11 9.47
N GLU A 73 -15.75 6.77 8.81
CA GLU A 73 -17.12 7.08 9.24
C GLU A 73 -17.39 6.57 10.65
N VAL A 74 -17.06 5.31 10.92
CA VAL A 74 -17.28 4.70 12.25
C VAL A 74 -16.50 5.39 13.35
N SER A 75 -15.38 6.05 13.01
CA SER A 75 -14.52 6.78 13.95
C SER A 75 -14.68 8.30 13.91
N THR A 76 -15.70 8.80 13.24
CA THR A 76 -15.92 10.25 13.03
C THR A 76 -14.66 10.92 12.44
N GLY A 77 -14.04 10.27 11.46
CA GLY A 77 -12.86 10.74 10.75
C GLY A 77 -11.51 10.46 11.42
N LYS A 78 -11.47 9.98 12.67
CA LYS A 78 -10.22 9.76 13.43
C LYS A 78 -9.30 8.78 12.74
N TYR A 79 -9.84 7.68 12.20
CA TYR A 79 -9.09 6.63 11.51
C TYR A 79 -9.28 6.64 9.98
N ARG A 80 -9.70 7.79 9.44
CA ARG A 80 -9.81 8.00 8.00
C ARG A 80 -8.49 7.67 7.28
N GLY A 81 -8.59 6.92 6.19
CA GLY A 81 -7.49 6.60 5.30
C GLY A 81 -6.93 7.83 4.56
N ILE A 82 -5.94 7.62 3.71
CA ILE A 82 -5.26 8.70 2.98
C ILE A 82 -6.13 9.22 1.83
N ALA A 83 -6.79 8.30 1.09
CA ALA A 83 -7.64 8.61 -0.06
C ALA A 83 -9.08 8.08 0.15
N PRO A 84 -9.87 8.69 1.06
CA PRO A 84 -11.13 8.11 1.56
C PRO A 84 -12.27 8.02 0.54
N GLU A 85 -12.16 8.62 -0.65
CA GLU A 85 -13.13 8.48 -1.74
C GLU A 85 -12.59 7.66 -2.92
N CYS A 86 -11.41 7.03 -2.77
CA CYS A 86 -10.87 6.10 -3.75
C CYS A 86 -11.75 4.85 -3.83
N ARG A 87 -12.02 4.36 -5.05
CA ARG A 87 -12.74 3.11 -5.30
C ARG A 87 -11.77 1.93 -5.25
N LEU A 88 -12.26 0.77 -4.87
CA LEU A 88 -11.46 -0.42 -4.62
C LEU A 88 -11.85 -1.58 -5.52
N VAL A 89 -10.83 -2.25 -6.05
CA VAL A 89 -10.91 -3.56 -6.70
C VAL A 89 -10.00 -4.49 -5.90
N VAL A 90 -10.52 -5.56 -5.31
CA VAL A 90 -9.76 -6.38 -4.38
C VAL A 90 -9.63 -7.82 -4.88
N GLY A 91 -8.39 -8.29 -5.02
CA GLY A 91 -8.06 -9.67 -5.32
C GLY A 91 -7.51 -10.39 -4.10
N LYS A 92 -8.18 -11.48 -3.69
CA LYS A 92 -7.67 -12.37 -2.65
C LYS A 92 -6.68 -13.35 -3.28
N VAL A 93 -5.40 -13.16 -2.95
CA VAL A 93 -4.25 -13.96 -3.40
C VAL A 93 -3.51 -14.64 -2.25
N LEU A 94 -3.87 -14.29 -1.00
CA LEU A 94 -3.32 -14.84 0.23
C LEU A 94 -4.43 -15.51 1.06
N ASP A 95 -4.06 -16.60 1.71
CA ASP A 95 -4.93 -17.38 2.59
C ASP A 95 -5.12 -16.74 3.99
N GLN A 96 -5.75 -17.49 4.88
CA GLN A 96 -6.01 -17.08 6.28
C GLN A 96 -4.75 -16.93 7.14
N ARG A 97 -3.60 -17.44 6.68
CA ARG A 97 -2.29 -17.28 7.34
C ARG A 97 -1.48 -16.12 6.76
N GLY A 98 -2.01 -15.46 5.71
CA GLY A 98 -1.27 -14.47 4.96
C GLY A 98 -0.23 -15.07 4.00
N GLU A 99 -0.36 -16.36 3.68
CA GLU A 99 0.51 -17.07 2.76
C GLU A 99 -0.16 -17.17 1.39
N GLY A 100 0.63 -17.09 0.31
CA GLY A 100 0.16 -17.20 -1.04
C GLY A 100 1.19 -17.80 -1.98
N SER A 101 0.70 -18.42 -3.05
CA SER A 101 1.56 -18.96 -4.10
C SER A 101 1.88 -17.91 -5.17
N VAL A 102 2.98 -18.10 -5.87
CA VAL A 102 3.33 -17.32 -7.08
C VAL A 102 2.20 -17.40 -8.12
N ASP A 103 1.60 -18.58 -8.29
CA ASP A 103 0.48 -18.79 -9.22
C ASP A 103 -0.74 -17.94 -8.87
N ALA A 104 -1.15 -17.91 -7.60
CA ALA A 104 -2.27 -17.07 -7.14
C ALA A 104 -1.98 -15.57 -7.38
N MET A 105 -0.76 -15.12 -7.10
CA MET A 105 -0.35 -13.74 -7.35
C MET A 105 -0.34 -13.43 -8.85
N LEU A 106 0.19 -14.30 -9.69
CA LEU A 106 0.20 -14.12 -11.16
C LEU A 106 -1.22 -14.07 -11.72
N LYS A 107 -2.14 -14.90 -11.22
CA LYS A 107 -3.57 -14.85 -11.59
C LYS A 107 -4.21 -13.53 -11.19
N GLY A 108 -3.93 -13.04 -9.97
CA GLY A 108 -4.39 -11.72 -9.52
C GLY A 108 -3.86 -10.58 -10.38
N LEU A 109 -2.57 -10.60 -10.73
CA LEU A 109 -1.95 -9.60 -11.62
C LEU A 109 -2.54 -9.65 -13.04
N ALA A 110 -2.77 -10.85 -13.58
CA ALA A 110 -3.42 -11.03 -14.88
C ALA A 110 -4.84 -10.47 -14.87
N TRP A 111 -5.62 -10.75 -13.81
CA TRP A 111 -6.96 -10.22 -13.63
C TRP A 111 -7.01 -8.69 -13.59
N VAL A 112 -6.09 -8.06 -12.85
CA VAL A 112 -5.97 -6.59 -12.83
C VAL A 112 -5.63 -6.06 -14.24
N ARG A 113 -4.71 -6.71 -14.96
CA ARG A 113 -4.32 -6.34 -16.32
C ARG A 113 -5.47 -6.45 -17.32
N GLU A 114 -6.25 -7.52 -17.26
CA GLU A 114 -7.36 -7.79 -18.18
C GLU A 114 -8.48 -6.76 -18.01
N HIS A 115 -8.78 -6.37 -16.77
CA HIS A 115 -9.89 -5.44 -16.48
C HIS A 115 -9.43 -3.99 -16.28
N GLN A 116 -8.13 -3.70 -16.42
CA GLN A 116 -7.55 -2.38 -16.12
C GLN A 116 -8.28 -1.23 -16.81
N ARG A 117 -8.62 -1.38 -18.09
CA ARG A 117 -9.30 -0.33 -18.87
C ARG A 117 -10.77 -0.20 -18.51
N GLU A 118 -11.48 -1.31 -18.41
CA GLU A 118 -12.90 -1.37 -18.11
C GLU A 118 -13.21 -0.77 -16.73
N TRP A 119 -12.43 -1.17 -15.71
CA TRP A 119 -12.62 -0.70 -14.33
C TRP A 119 -11.80 0.54 -14.00
N LYS A 120 -11.11 1.10 -14.98
CA LYS A 120 -10.29 2.31 -14.86
C LYS A 120 -9.26 2.21 -13.73
N ILE A 121 -8.66 1.03 -13.55
CA ILE A 121 -7.65 0.81 -12.52
C ILE A 121 -6.41 1.61 -12.89
N SER A 122 -6.02 2.55 -12.03
CA SER A 122 -4.85 3.42 -12.20
C SER A 122 -3.77 3.22 -11.13
N LEU A 123 -4.07 2.42 -10.11
CA LEU A 123 -3.19 2.15 -8.99
C LEU A 123 -3.31 0.68 -8.56
N LEU A 124 -2.17 0.06 -8.21
CA LEU A 124 -2.11 -1.28 -7.62
C LEU A 124 -1.24 -1.24 -6.35
N ASN A 125 -1.81 -1.69 -5.22
CA ASN A 125 -1.10 -1.89 -3.97
C ASN A 125 -0.83 -3.37 -3.73
N ILE A 126 0.43 -3.72 -3.47
CA ILE A 126 0.87 -5.06 -3.09
C ILE A 126 1.61 -4.96 -1.76
N SER A 127 0.90 -5.25 -0.66
CA SER A 127 1.42 -5.14 0.71
C SER A 127 1.94 -6.47 1.26
N VAL A 128 2.32 -7.40 0.40
CA VAL A 128 2.73 -8.74 0.78
C VAL A 128 4.21 -8.96 0.52
N GLY A 129 4.91 -9.54 1.48
CA GLY A 129 6.23 -10.12 1.28
C GLY A 129 6.05 -11.49 0.65
N ILE A 130 6.30 -11.59 -0.65
CA ILE A 130 6.53 -12.91 -1.26
C ILE A 130 7.84 -13.39 -0.67
N GLY A 131 7.81 -14.49 0.11
CA GLY A 131 8.90 -14.95 0.97
C GLY A 131 10.28 -15.01 0.30
N LYS A 132 11.30 -15.57 0.97
CA LYS A 132 12.66 -15.75 0.42
C LYS A 132 12.58 -16.63 -0.84
N ILE A 133 12.12 -16.03 -1.93
CA ILE A 133 12.13 -16.67 -3.22
C ILE A 133 13.59 -16.61 -3.68
N ARG A 134 14.18 -17.76 -3.99
CA ARG A 134 15.40 -17.78 -4.78
C ARG A 134 15.14 -17.00 -6.05
N TRP A 135 16.11 -16.27 -6.54
CA TRP A 135 16.04 -15.65 -7.86
C TRP A 135 15.91 -16.77 -8.90
N ASP A 136 14.69 -17.03 -9.30
CA ASP A 136 14.31 -18.09 -10.22
C ASP A 136 13.33 -17.58 -11.28
N ALA A 137 12.91 -18.47 -12.18
CA ALA A 137 12.00 -18.13 -13.26
C ALA A 137 10.64 -17.57 -12.77
N ASP A 138 10.20 -17.95 -11.58
CA ASP A 138 8.91 -17.49 -11.05
C ASP A 138 9.00 -16.06 -10.52
N MET A 139 10.14 -15.70 -9.93
CA MET A 139 10.46 -14.33 -9.58
C MET A 139 10.47 -13.41 -10.79
N GLU A 140 11.15 -13.82 -11.86
CA GLU A 140 11.17 -13.04 -13.10
C GLU A 140 9.77 -12.83 -13.68
N LYS A 141 8.91 -13.86 -13.66
CA LYS A 141 7.51 -13.75 -14.11
C LYS A 141 6.74 -12.69 -13.30
N LEU A 142 6.89 -12.69 -11.96
CA LEU A 142 6.24 -11.72 -11.10
C LEU A 142 6.71 -10.30 -11.39
N ILE A 143 8.02 -10.08 -11.50
CA ILE A 143 8.58 -8.77 -11.84
C ILE A 143 8.09 -8.30 -13.20
N ARG A 144 8.13 -9.16 -14.21
CA ARG A 144 7.60 -8.81 -15.56
C ARG A 144 6.12 -8.44 -15.51
N ALA A 145 5.30 -9.16 -14.73
CA ALA A 145 3.87 -8.91 -14.64
C ALA A 145 3.56 -7.54 -13.99
N VAL A 146 4.26 -7.14 -12.93
CA VAL A 146 4.08 -5.81 -12.32
C VAL A 146 4.64 -4.70 -13.20
N GLU A 147 5.74 -4.94 -13.91
CA GLU A 147 6.31 -3.97 -14.86
C GLU A 147 5.44 -3.78 -16.11
N GLU A 148 4.75 -4.84 -16.56
CA GLU A 148 3.76 -4.72 -17.63
C GLU A 148 2.60 -3.82 -17.22
N LEU A 149 2.07 -3.97 -16.01
CA LEU A 149 1.02 -3.08 -15.47
C LEU A 149 1.51 -1.62 -15.40
N TRP A 150 2.75 -1.41 -14.96
CA TRP A 150 3.37 -0.08 -14.95
C TRP A 150 3.42 0.54 -16.35
N LEU A 151 3.89 -0.21 -17.34
CA LEU A 151 3.96 0.23 -18.74
C LEU A 151 2.57 0.51 -19.36
N ARG A 152 1.52 -0.11 -18.81
CA ARG A 152 0.13 0.14 -19.18
C ARG A 152 -0.49 1.35 -18.47
N GLY A 153 0.26 2.05 -17.63
CA GLY A 153 -0.18 3.25 -16.93
C GLY A 153 -0.74 3.00 -15.52
N VAL A 154 -0.56 1.82 -14.96
CA VAL A 154 -0.94 1.53 -13.56
C VAL A 154 0.23 1.85 -12.63
N VAL A 155 0.04 2.75 -11.68
CA VAL A 155 1.02 2.98 -10.61
C VAL A 155 1.07 1.75 -9.72
N VAL A 156 2.22 1.09 -9.62
CA VAL A 156 2.39 -0.09 -8.76
C VAL A 156 3.20 0.28 -7.53
N VAL A 157 2.64 0.03 -6.35
CA VAL A 157 3.27 0.27 -5.05
C VAL A 157 3.44 -1.07 -4.33
N ALA A 158 4.65 -1.37 -3.89
CA ALA A 158 4.98 -2.61 -3.19
C ALA A 158 5.69 -2.35 -1.86
N ALA A 159 5.39 -3.17 -0.85
CA ALA A 159 6.09 -3.16 0.42
C ALA A 159 7.54 -3.68 0.26
N ALA A 160 8.48 -3.04 0.97
CA ALA A 160 9.88 -3.47 1.00
C ALA A 160 10.09 -4.86 1.63
N GLY A 161 9.12 -5.34 2.42
CA GLY A 161 9.21 -6.57 3.19
C GLY A 161 9.72 -6.34 4.62
N ASN A 162 9.58 -7.37 5.46
CA ASN A 162 9.86 -7.30 6.89
C ASN A 162 11.02 -8.24 7.31
N ALA A 163 11.92 -8.58 6.38
CA ALA A 163 13.08 -9.44 6.62
C ALA A 163 14.37 -8.69 6.96
N GLY A 164 14.30 -7.33 7.07
CA GLY A 164 15.43 -6.50 7.49
C GLY A 164 15.87 -6.75 8.94
N PRO A 165 16.88 -6.03 9.42
CA PRO A 165 17.52 -4.84 8.82
C PRO A 165 18.74 -5.13 7.93
N LEU A 166 19.08 -6.40 7.70
CA LEU A 166 20.29 -6.75 6.96
C LEU A 166 20.21 -6.34 5.48
N PRO A 167 21.32 -5.95 4.83
CA PRO A 167 21.38 -5.74 3.39
C PRO A 167 20.89 -6.99 2.63
N GLY A 168 20.21 -6.76 1.49
CA GLY A 168 19.65 -7.86 0.68
C GLY A 168 18.37 -8.49 1.21
N SER A 169 17.73 -7.87 2.20
CA SER A 169 16.46 -8.33 2.79
C SER A 169 15.20 -7.78 2.08
N MET A 170 15.38 -7.05 0.98
CA MET A 170 14.28 -6.49 0.19
C MET A 170 13.37 -7.59 -0.37
N SER A 171 12.06 -7.35 -0.37
CA SER A 171 11.10 -8.23 -1.02
C SER A 171 11.33 -8.27 -2.53
N ALA A 172 10.99 -9.38 -3.15
CA ALA A 172 11.20 -9.61 -4.57
C ALA A 172 10.64 -8.53 -5.48
N LEU A 173 9.36 -8.20 -5.31
CA LEU A 173 8.72 -7.15 -6.10
C LEU A 173 9.33 -5.77 -5.83
N GLY A 174 9.84 -5.55 -4.60
CA GLY A 174 10.52 -4.33 -4.22
C GLY A 174 11.83 -4.07 -4.96
N LEU A 175 12.42 -5.09 -5.61
CA LEU A 175 13.64 -4.95 -6.41
C LEU A 175 13.40 -4.38 -7.81
N SER A 176 12.15 -4.36 -8.31
CA SER A 176 11.86 -3.76 -9.62
C SER A 176 12.19 -2.27 -9.66
N GLY A 177 12.91 -1.84 -10.68
CA GLY A 177 13.23 -0.42 -10.90
C GLY A 177 12.01 0.45 -11.18
N LYS A 178 10.94 -0.13 -11.73
CA LYS A 178 9.70 0.59 -12.09
C LYS A 178 8.77 0.78 -10.89
N VAL A 179 8.54 -0.27 -10.10
CA VAL A 179 7.61 -0.25 -8.94
C VAL A 179 8.06 0.80 -7.90
N ILE A 180 7.10 1.44 -7.25
CA ILE A 180 7.37 2.28 -6.07
C ILE A 180 7.50 1.36 -4.86
N THR A 181 8.71 1.20 -4.35
CA THR A 181 9.00 0.35 -3.20
C THR A 181 9.01 1.16 -1.92
N VAL A 182 8.24 0.72 -0.94
CA VAL A 182 8.00 1.45 0.30
C VAL A 182 8.60 0.74 1.49
N GLY A 183 9.60 1.38 2.10
CA GLY A 183 10.11 1.00 3.40
C GLY A 183 9.27 1.59 4.54
N CYS A 184 9.57 1.17 5.77
CA CYS A 184 8.89 1.66 6.96
C CYS A 184 9.84 2.50 7.80
N HIS A 185 9.44 3.72 8.17
CA HIS A 185 10.16 4.59 9.10
C HIS A 185 9.21 5.59 9.76
N GLU A 186 9.39 5.84 11.07
CA GLU A 186 8.50 6.72 11.85
C GLU A 186 9.02 8.16 11.99
N GLY A 187 10.10 8.50 11.29
CA GLY A 187 10.77 9.78 11.53
C GLY A 187 11.27 9.89 12.97
N GLY A 188 11.07 11.02 13.58
CA GLY A 188 11.38 11.25 15.00
C GLY A 188 10.23 11.01 15.97
N TYR A 189 9.12 10.40 15.54
CA TYR A 189 7.90 10.32 16.35
C TYR A 189 8.07 9.64 17.71
N PHE A 190 8.82 8.56 17.77
CA PHE A 190 9.07 7.82 19.01
C PHE A 190 10.26 8.38 19.83
N GLY A 191 10.88 9.46 19.37
CA GLY A 191 12.05 10.08 20.03
C GLY A 191 13.22 9.11 20.16
N ASN A 192 13.85 9.08 21.34
CA ASN A 192 15.03 8.24 21.60
C ASN A 192 14.75 6.72 21.62
N ARG A 193 13.49 6.29 21.55
CA ARG A 193 13.18 4.85 21.45
C ARG A 193 13.45 4.27 20.06
N GLY A 194 13.79 5.14 19.09
CA GLY A 194 13.95 4.74 17.70
C GLY A 194 12.66 4.29 17.04
N SER A 195 12.73 3.98 15.76
CA SER A 195 11.61 3.38 15.03
C SER A 195 11.71 1.86 15.09
N LEU A 196 10.65 1.18 15.53
CA LEU A 196 10.58 -0.29 15.46
C LEU A 196 10.73 -0.79 14.02
N CYS A 197 10.31 0.00 13.05
CA CYS A 197 10.47 -0.26 11.62
C CYS A 197 11.92 -0.46 11.20
N GLU A 198 12.87 0.25 11.81
CA GLU A 198 14.30 0.14 11.50
C GLU A 198 14.84 -1.28 11.69
N ASN A 199 14.20 -2.04 12.58
CA ASN A 199 14.62 -3.40 12.92
C ASN A 199 14.10 -4.47 11.95
N TYR A 200 13.13 -4.15 11.07
CA TYR A 200 12.56 -5.15 10.17
C TYR A 200 12.34 -4.67 8.73
N SER A 201 12.36 -3.37 8.45
CA SER A 201 12.16 -2.88 7.08
C SER A 201 13.20 -3.46 6.12
N GLY A 202 12.74 -4.00 5.00
CA GLY A 202 13.60 -4.59 3.97
C GLY A 202 14.55 -3.55 3.37
N ARG A 203 15.82 -3.95 3.13
CA ARG A 203 16.89 -3.10 2.58
C ARG A 203 17.49 -3.72 1.33
N SER A 204 17.87 -2.88 0.38
CA SER A 204 18.66 -3.33 -0.78
C SER A 204 20.07 -3.77 -0.35
N SER A 205 20.74 -4.54 -1.22
CA SER A 205 22.15 -4.87 -1.03
C SER A 205 23.02 -3.64 -1.26
N ASP A 206 24.17 -3.60 -0.57
CA ASP A 206 25.21 -2.63 -0.88
C ASP A 206 25.73 -2.89 -2.31
N GLY A 207 25.81 -1.84 -3.12
CA GLY A 207 26.21 -1.95 -4.53
C GLY A 207 25.13 -2.47 -5.49
N ALA A 208 23.86 -2.58 -5.03
CA ALA A 208 22.75 -2.92 -5.93
C ALA A 208 22.62 -1.90 -7.07
N ALA A 209 22.39 -2.40 -8.30
CA ALA A 209 22.20 -1.56 -9.48
C ALA A 209 20.95 -0.64 -9.36
N VAL A 210 19.96 -1.05 -8.57
CA VAL A 210 18.75 -0.27 -8.28
C VAL A 210 18.71 0.05 -6.79
N HIS A 211 18.80 1.32 -6.47
CA HIS A 211 18.71 1.79 -5.08
C HIS A 211 17.27 1.70 -4.56
N LYS A 212 17.05 0.96 -3.47
CA LYS A 212 15.76 0.74 -2.81
C LYS A 212 15.90 0.79 -1.28
N PRO A 213 14.81 1.13 -0.54
CA PRO A 213 13.46 1.50 -1.02
C PRO A 213 13.48 2.82 -1.81
N ASP A 214 12.37 3.13 -2.52
CA ASP A 214 12.21 4.45 -3.16
C ASP A 214 11.92 5.53 -2.11
N VAL A 215 10.98 5.26 -1.20
CA VAL A 215 10.56 6.15 -0.11
C VAL A 215 10.21 5.34 1.13
N VAL A 216 10.05 6.01 2.25
CA VAL A 216 9.50 5.43 3.47
C VAL A 216 8.22 6.14 3.91
N ALA A 217 7.40 5.44 4.68
CA ALA A 217 6.22 5.97 5.35
C ALA A 217 6.08 5.32 6.75
N PRO A 218 5.27 5.91 7.66
CA PRO A 218 4.98 5.30 8.96
C PRO A 218 4.34 3.91 8.78
N GLY A 219 4.74 2.96 9.61
CA GLY A 219 4.19 1.60 9.54
C GLY A 219 4.13 0.90 10.89
N THR A 220 4.48 1.58 12.00
CA THR A 220 4.37 1.04 13.35
C THR A 220 3.08 1.52 14.00
N ASP A 221 2.37 0.60 14.66
CA ASP A 221 1.16 0.89 15.44
C ASP A 221 0.08 1.63 14.63
N ILE A 222 -0.15 1.17 13.42
CA ILE A 222 -1.13 1.75 12.52
C ILE A 222 -2.51 1.19 12.84
N ILE A 223 -3.44 2.08 13.20
CA ILE A 223 -4.85 1.71 13.48
C ILE A 223 -5.66 1.89 12.21
N SER A 224 -6.31 0.80 11.76
CA SER A 224 -7.14 0.77 10.55
C SER A 224 -8.25 -0.27 10.67
N CYS A 225 -9.08 -0.43 9.64
CA CYS A 225 -10.26 -1.29 9.61
C CYS A 225 -9.96 -2.73 10.04
N ASP A 226 -10.82 -3.30 10.87
CA ASP A 226 -10.78 -4.68 11.31
C ASP A 226 -11.81 -5.53 10.54
N TYR A 227 -11.43 -6.74 10.14
CA TYR A 227 -12.32 -7.68 9.47
C TYR A 227 -13.36 -8.32 10.40
N HIS A 228 -13.17 -8.26 11.72
CA HIS A 228 -14.13 -8.71 12.74
C HIS A 228 -15.27 -7.72 13.00
N VAL A 229 -15.30 -6.59 12.29
CA VAL A 229 -16.33 -5.57 12.47
C VAL A 229 -17.73 -6.18 12.41
N ARG A 230 -18.56 -5.85 13.40
CA ARG A 230 -19.97 -6.28 13.44
C ARG A 230 -20.88 -5.21 13.99
N ARG A 231 -22.07 -5.12 13.45
CA ARG A 231 -23.10 -4.23 13.94
C ARG A 231 -23.85 -4.87 15.11
N THR A 232 -24.10 -4.10 16.17
CA THR A 232 -24.91 -4.50 17.33
C THR A 232 -25.93 -3.41 17.63
N ILE A 233 -26.84 -3.67 18.55
CA ILE A 233 -27.81 -2.67 19.01
C ILE A 233 -27.14 -1.46 19.69
N ARG A 234 -25.90 -1.61 20.18
CA ARG A 234 -25.09 -0.55 20.82
C ARG A 234 -24.13 0.15 19.86
N GLY A 235 -24.21 -0.13 18.55
CA GLY A 235 -23.31 0.41 17.53
C GLY A 235 -22.32 -0.63 17.00
N TRP A 236 -21.20 -0.18 16.47
CA TRP A 236 -20.16 -1.03 15.89
C TRP A 236 -19.22 -1.58 16.95
N GLN A 237 -18.94 -2.89 16.89
CA GLN A 237 -17.93 -3.57 17.70
C GLN A 237 -16.75 -3.98 16.82
N TYR A 238 -15.53 -3.88 17.36
CA TYR A 238 -14.27 -4.23 16.70
C TYR A 238 -14.08 -3.57 15.33
N PRO A 239 -14.38 -2.26 15.19
CA PRO A 239 -14.27 -1.64 13.87
C PRO A 239 -12.82 -1.40 13.44
N TYR A 240 -11.87 -1.35 14.36
CA TYR A 240 -10.48 -1.04 14.06
C TYR A 240 -9.53 -1.91 14.88
N VAL A 241 -8.37 -2.19 14.26
CA VAL A 241 -7.26 -2.95 14.86
C VAL A 241 -5.93 -2.27 14.57
N GLN A 242 -4.94 -2.49 15.45
CA GLN A 242 -3.58 -1.99 15.29
C GLN A 242 -2.69 -3.06 14.69
N LYS A 243 -1.93 -2.71 13.65
CA LYS A 243 -0.92 -3.58 13.02
C LYS A 243 0.35 -2.78 12.73
N SER A 244 1.49 -3.49 12.57
CA SER A 244 2.79 -2.91 12.21
C SER A 244 3.44 -3.70 11.07
N GLY A 245 4.18 -3.00 10.20
CA GLY A 245 4.88 -3.60 9.06
C GLY A 245 5.04 -2.63 7.89
N THR A 246 5.93 -2.97 6.97
CA THR A 246 6.01 -2.27 5.66
C THR A 246 4.72 -2.41 4.87
N SER A 247 3.93 -3.44 5.16
CA SER A 247 2.59 -3.65 4.62
C SER A 247 1.60 -2.55 5.02
N MET A 248 1.86 -1.82 6.11
CA MET A 248 1.05 -0.67 6.54
C MET A 248 1.59 0.63 5.93
N ALA A 249 2.88 0.71 5.66
CA ALA A 249 3.51 1.85 4.99
C ALA A 249 3.13 1.94 3.49
N ALA A 250 3.09 0.82 2.77
CA ALA A 250 2.76 0.79 1.35
C ALA A 250 1.38 1.40 1.01
N PRO A 251 0.26 1.07 1.68
CA PRO A 251 -1.03 1.68 1.38
C PRO A 251 -1.11 3.17 1.72
N ILE A 252 -0.26 3.70 2.61
CA ILE A 252 -0.14 5.15 2.84
C ILE A 252 0.39 5.82 1.57
N VAL A 253 1.43 5.26 0.98
CA VAL A 253 2.04 5.74 -0.27
C VAL A 253 1.07 5.57 -1.45
N SER A 254 0.35 4.45 -1.49
CA SER A 254 -0.72 4.22 -2.48
C SER A 254 -1.83 5.28 -2.37
N GLY A 255 -2.26 5.61 -1.15
CA GLY A 255 -3.22 6.69 -0.94
C GLY A 255 -2.71 8.05 -1.43
N ALA A 256 -1.45 8.39 -1.16
CA ALA A 256 -0.83 9.60 -1.68
C ALA A 256 -0.76 9.63 -3.22
N ALA A 257 -0.44 8.50 -3.84
CA ALA A 257 -0.50 8.35 -5.30
C ALA A 257 -1.93 8.58 -5.83
N ALA A 258 -2.96 8.07 -5.13
CA ALA A 258 -4.36 8.31 -5.50
C ALA A 258 -4.75 9.81 -5.43
N LEU A 259 -4.27 10.55 -4.40
CA LEU A 259 -4.50 11.99 -4.33
C LEU A 259 -3.83 12.73 -5.49
N TYR A 260 -2.60 12.34 -5.86
CA TYR A 260 -1.88 12.93 -6.99
C TYR A 260 -2.58 12.64 -8.32
N LEU A 261 -3.05 11.41 -8.53
CA LEU A 261 -3.80 11.01 -9.72
C LEU A 261 -5.16 11.73 -9.83
N GLN A 262 -5.82 12.04 -8.71
CA GLN A 262 -7.02 12.88 -8.71
C GLN A 262 -6.72 14.29 -9.21
N LYS A 263 -5.61 14.88 -8.76
CA LYS A 263 -5.16 16.22 -9.21
C LYS A 263 -4.73 16.21 -10.68
N ASN A 264 -3.97 15.19 -11.08
CA ASN A 264 -3.28 15.10 -12.36
C ASN A 264 -3.79 13.87 -13.13
N LYS A 265 -4.98 13.98 -13.73
CA LYS A 265 -5.70 12.85 -14.37
C LYS A 265 -4.93 12.15 -15.49
N ASN A 266 -3.98 12.82 -16.12
CA ASN A 266 -3.18 12.30 -17.24
C ASN A 266 -1.76 11.92 -16.80
N ALA A 267 -1.46 11.92 -15.50
CA ALA A 267 -0.15 11.56 -15.00
C ALA A 267 0.17 10.09 -15.29
N ARG A 268 1.37 9.85 -15.80
CA ARG A 268 1.90 8.50 -15.97
C ARG A 268 2.51 8.02 -14.65
N PRO A 269 2.73 6.71 -14.49
CA PRO A 269 3.37 6.16 -13.28
C PRO A 269 4.72 6.82 -12.96
N GLU A 270 5.52 7.16 -13.98
CA GLU A 270 6.80 7.85 -13.82
C GLU A 270 6.64 9.26 -13.24
N ASP A 271 5.59 9.97 -13.62
CA ASP A 271 5.31 11.33 -13.14
C ASP A 271 4.92 11.28 -11.65
N VAL A 272 4.10 10.29 -11.27
CA VAL A 272 3.74 10.02 -9.86
C VAL A 272 4.98 9.68 -9.04
N LYS A 273 5.78 8.72 -9.49
CA LYS A 273 7.02 8.29 -8.82
C LYS A 273 7.97 9.47 -8.66
N ARG A 274 8.26 10.18 -9.73
CA ARG A 274 9.15 11.35 -9.72
C ARG A 274 8.69 12.43 -8.74
N SER A 275 7.40 12.79 -8.77
CA SER A 275 6.85 13.79 -7.84
C SER A 275 7.01 13.36 -6.39
N MET A 276 6.75 12.08 -6.09
CA MET A 276 6.89 11.50 -4.77
C MET A 276 8.34 11.57 -4.27
N LEU A 277 9.30 11.14 -5.09
CA LEU A 277 10.72 11.16 -4.74
C LEU A 277 11.21 12.60 -4.46
N LEU A 278 10.91 13.54 -5.36
CA LEU A 278 11.36 14.93 -5.26
C LEU A 278 10.68 15.74 -4.13
N SER A 279 9.57 15.25 -3.59
CA SER A 279 8.85 15.89 -2.48
C SER A 279 9.17 15.26 -1.12
N ALA A 280 9.84 14.12 -1.09
CA ALA A 280 10.16 13.39 0.15
C ALA A 280 10.97 14.25 1.13
N THR A 281 10.78 13.98 2.42
CA THR A 281 11.53 14.61 3.51
C THR A 281 12.74 13.75 3.83
N ASP A 282 13.94 14.26 3.59
CA ASP A 282 15.18 13.58 3.97
C ASP A 282 15.27 13.43 5.50
N LEU A 283 15.35 12.20 5.98
CA LEU A 283 15.45 11.86 7.39
C LEU A 283 16.89 11.81 7.90
N LYS A 284 17.87 12.11 7.03
CA LYS A 284 19.31 12.02 7.33
C LYS A 284 19.75 10.60 7.74
N ARG A 285 19.16 9.60 7.07
CA ARG A 285 19.49 8.18 7.25
C ARG A 285 20.19 7.63 6.00
N PRO A 286 20.89 6.49 6.11
CA PRO A 286 21.44 5.80 4.95
C PRO A 286 20.38 5.55 3.87
N TRP A 287 20.81 5.59 2.60
CA TRP A 287 19.89 5.36 1.48
C TRP A 287 19.12 4.04 1.60
N THR A 288 19.80 2.97 2.01
CA THR A 288 19.19 1.64 2.17
C THR A 288 18.07 1.59 3.22
N GLU A 289 17.98 2.60 4.10
CA GLU A 289 16.94 2.72 5.12
C GLU A 289 15.78 3.60 4.63
N GLN A 290 16.07 4.76 4.06
CA GLN A 290 15.06 5.78 3.78
C GLN A 290 14.75 6.00 2.30
N GLY A 291 15.59 5.54 1.37
CA GLY A 291 15.52 5.95 -0.03
C GLY A 291 15.65 7.46 -0.17
N TRP A 292 14.71 8.09 -0.84
CA TRP A 292 14.61 9.57 -0.95
C TRP A 292 14.08 10.22 0.34
N GLY A 293 13.64 9.45 1.30
CA GLY A 293 13.12 9.92 2.59
C GLY A 293 11.65 9.61 2.82
N MET A 294 11.07 10.26 3.83
CA MET A 294 9.65 10.10 4.16
C MET A 294 8.78 10.87 3.19
N ILE A 295 7.75 10.21 2.68
CA ILE A 295 6.76 10.83 1.81
C ILE A 295 6.16 12.09 2.45
N ASN A 296 5.98 13.14 1.66
CA ASN A 296 5.32 14.37 2.05
C ASN A 296 4.21 14.72 1.05
N VAL A 297 2.96 14.49 1.46
CA VAL A 297 1.80 14.59 0.57
C VAL A 297 1.55 16.04 0.16
N ARG A 298 1.68 16.99 1.09
CA ARG A 298 1.49 18.41 0.78
C ARG A 298 2.45 18.87 -0.31
N ARG A 299 3.75 18.66 -0.14
CA ARG A 299 4.77 19.05 -1.13
C ARG A 299 4.59 18.32 -2.47
N MET A 300 4.14 17.05 -2.44
CA MET A 300 3.84 16.28 -3.64
C MET A 300 2.69 16.88 -4.44
N LEU A 301 1.70 17.47 -3.78
CA LEU A 301 0.53 18.07 -4.43
C LEU A 301 0.71 19.56 -4.73
N GLU A 302 1.67 20.25 -4.15
CA GLU A 302 1.98 21.66 -4.47
C GLU A 302 2.76 21.81 -5.76
N LYS A 303 3.44 20.76 -6.23
CA LYS A 303 4.13 20.68 -7.52
C LYS A 303 3.17 20.28 -8.63
#